data_ab249d9ccf1ff30cde1c4c3405bf7aa9
#
_entry.id   ab249d9ccf1ff30cde1c4c3405bf7aa9
#
_cell.length_a   1.000
_cell.length_b   1.000
_cell.length_c   1.000
_cell.angle_alpha   90.00
_cell.angle_beta   90.00
_cell.angle_gamma   90.00
#
_symmetry.space_group_name_H-M   'P 1'
#
loop_
_entity.id
_entity.type
_entity.pdbx_description
1 polymer ?
#
loop_
_entity_poly.entity_id
_entity_poly.type
_entity_poly.pdbx_seq_one_letter_code
_entity_poly.pdbx_strand_id
1 'polypeptide(L)'
;MEVEETMLTFFAENPIAAVIVGCEIGLWVLLGLGMVLRYLVGLRRTSTVVLAGIPTLDAVLVIATAIDLHRGADVGVVHVLAGFYLGSSLAFGPALVRWFDVRFAHLFAGGPAPQPRPKHGPERVPHLMREWYRVVGTVAIASVVLVVLNLFFAAPEDQSSLWWWIGRAWAVVGLWFVFGPLWESGKRGRNASEPADREVARV
;
A
#
# COMPACT_ATOMS: atom_id res chain seq x y z
N MET A 1 14.67 -20.06 26.46
CA MET A 1 15.24 -19.16 27.44
C MET A 1 16.24 -18.19 26.78
N GLU A 2 17.35 -18.66 26.22
CA GLU A 2 18.39 -17.79 25.60
C GLU A 2 17.90 -16.93 24.44
N VAL A 3 17.05 -17.46 23.56
CA VAL A 3 16.43 -16.72 22.43
C VAL A 3 15.43 -15.69 22.94
N GLU A 4 14.69 -16.00 23.98
CA GLU A 4 13.67 -15.11 24.56
C GLU A 4 14.33 -13.91 25.28
N GLU A 5 15.42 -14.14 26.03
CA GLU A 5 16.20 -13.06 26.64
C GLU A 5 16.86 -12.17 25.58
N THR A 6 17.39 -12.77 24.51
CA THR A 6 18.00 -12.02 23.41
C THR A 6 16.96 -11.14 22.68
N MET A 7 15.75 -11.65 22.47
CA MET A 7 14.66 -10.87 21.84
C MET A 7 14.18 -9.74 22.75
N LEU A 8 14.04 -9.98 24.05
CA LEU A 8 13.62 -8.96 25.01
C LEU A 8 14.65 -7.84 25.12
N THR A 9 15.94 -8.17 25.17
CA THR A 9 17.02 -7.18 25.20
C THR A 9 17.08 -6.39 23.90
N PHE A 10 16.92 -7.05 22.73
CA PHE A 10 16.86 -6.37 21.43
C PHE A 10 15.72 -5.33 21.37
N PHE A 11 14.51 -5.68 21.82
CA PHE A 11 13.38 -4.75 21.83
C PHE A 11 13.51 -3.65 22.90
N ALA A 12 14.20 -3.93 24.01
CA ALA A 12 14.48 -2.91 25.01
C ALA A 12 15.49 -1.85 24.49
N GLU A 13 16.46 -2.30 23.70
CA GLU A 13 17.45 -1.42 23.06
C GLU A 13 16.88 -0.72 21.81
N ASN A 14 15.89 -1.34 21.12
CA ASN A 14 15.29 -0.83 19.91
C ASN A 14 13.75 -0.71 20.05
N PRO A 15 13.24 0.27 20.79
CA PRO A 15 11.81 0.41 21.06
C PRO A 15 10.96 0.62 19.80
N ILE A 16 11.52 1.21 18.75
CA ILE A 16 10.84 1.37 17.46
C ILE A 16 10.66 0.02 16.76
N ALA A 17 11.65 -0.86 16.81
CA ALA A 17 11.48 -2.21 16.28
C ALA A 17 10.31 -2.94 16.97
N ALA A 18 10.14 -2.76 18.27
CA ALA A 18 8.99 -3.29 19.00
C ALA A 18 7.65 -2.69 18.54
N VAL A 19 7.61 -1.37 18.28
CA VAL A 19 6.40 -0.70 17.73
C VAL A 19 6.06 -1.23 16.34
N ILE A 20 7.05 -1.41 15.45
CA ILE A 20 6.83 -1.95 14.11
C ILE A 20 6.25 -3.34 14.17
N VAL A 21 6.89 -4.25 14.90
CA VAL A 21 6.41 -5.63 15.05
C VAL A 21 5.02 -5.65 15.70
N GLY A 22 4.77 -4.79 16.69
CA GLY A 22 3.45 -4.61 17.29
C GLY A 22 2.40 -4.13 16.28
N CYS A 23 2.73 -3.18 15.43
CA CYS A 23 1.84 -2.69 14.37
C CYS A 23 1.57 -3.77 13.31
N GLU A 24 2.58 -4.53 12.89
CA GLU A 24 2.43 -5.65 11.95
C GLU A 24 1.49 -6.74 12.51
N ILE A 25 1.73 -7.17 13.75
CA ILE A 25 0.84 -8.13 14.41
C ILE A 25 -0.56 -7.54 14.55
N GLY A 26 -0.67 -6.29 14.99
CA GLY A 26 -1.92 -5.56 15.14
C GLY A 26 -2.71 -5.47 13.84
N LEU A 27 -2.05 -5.22 12.71
CA LEU A 27 -2.65 -5.19 11.38
C LEU A 27 -3.32 -6.53 11.05
N TRP A 28 -2.60 -7.65 11.22
CA TRP A 28 -3.14 -8.98 10.95
C TRP A 28 -4.29 -9.34 11.89
N VAL A 29 -4.19 -8.98 13.17
CA VAL A 29 -5.25 -9.17 14.16
C VAL A 29 -6.49 -8.36 13.79
N LEU A 30 -6.34 -7.06 13.48
CA LEU A 30 -7.46 -6.19 13.08
C LEU A 30 -8.10 -6.66 11.78
N LEU A 31 -7.30 -7.08 10.80
CA LEU A 31 -7.80 -7.62 9.54
C LEU A 31 -8.60 -8.91 9.78
N GLY A 32 -8.03 -9.87 10.52
CA GLY A 32 -8.69 -11.13 10.85
C GLY A 32 -9.97 -10.92 11.66
N LEU A 33 -9.90 -10.11 12.72
CA LEU A 33 -11.05 -9.78 13.57
C LEU A 33 -12.14 -9.05 12.78
N GLY A 34 -11.76 -8.09 11.95
CA GLY A 34 -12.68 -7.37 11.07
C GLY A 34 -13.43 -8.31 10.13
N MET A 35 -12.75 -9.30 9.55
CA MET A 35 -13.38 -10.30 8.67
C MET A 35 -14.29 -11.26 9.45
N VAL A 36 -13.87 -11.75 10.62
CA VAL A 36 -14.68 -12.59 11.49
C VAL A 36 -15.98 -11.87 11.90
N LEU A 37 -15.87 -10.65 12.39
CA LEU A 37 -17.04 -9.83 12.78
C LEU A 37 -17.99 -9.60 11.61
N ARG A 38 -17.47 -9.43 10.41
CA ARG A 38 -18.27 -9.11 9.22
C ARG A 38 -19.01 -10.32 8.66
N TYR A 39 -18.37 -11.50 8.63
CA TYR A 39 -18.87 -12.67 7.93
C TYR A 39 -19.38 -13.79 8.84
N LEU A 40 -18.78 -14.00 10.02
CA LEU A 40 -19.22 -15.02 10.95
C LEU A 40 -20.25 -14.46 11.93
N VAL A 41 -20.04 -13.22 12.43
CA VAL A 41 -20.92 -12.61 13.43
C VAL A 41 -21.98 -11.71 12.79
N GLY A 42 -21.78 -11.22 11.56
CA GLY A 42 -22.72 -10.36 10.84
C GLY A 42 -22.69 -8.89 11.26
N LEU A 43 -21.77 -8.48 12.13
CA LEU A 43 -21.62 -7.12 12.65
C LEU A 43 -20.85 -6.20 11.70
N ARG A 44 -21.45 -5.85 10.56
CA ARG A 44 -20.78 -5.06 9.50
C ARG A 44 -20.29 -3.70 9.97
N ARG A 45 -21.04 -2.97 10.81
CA ARG A 45 -20.62 -1.66 11.32
C ARG A 45 -19.40 -1.78 12.23
N THR A 46 -19.43 -2.69 13.18
CA THR A 46 -18.31 -2.96 14.10
C THR A 46 -17.07 -3.40 13.33
N SER A 47 -17.22 -4.26 12.33
CA SER A 47 -16.13 -4.66 11.43
C SER A 47 -15.49 -3.45 10.74
N THR A 48 -16.30 -2.51 10.23
CA THR A 48 -15.76 -1.30 9.56
C THR A 48 -14.96 -0.44 10.53
N VAL A 49 -15.39 -0.31 11.78
CA VAL A 49 -14.65 0.43 12.81
C VAL A 49 -13.34 -0.29 13.15
N VAL A 50 -13.37 -1.61 13.30
CA VAL A 50 -12.16 -2.41 13.55
C VAL A 50 -11.16 -2.27 12.40
N LEU A 51 -11.62 -2.37 11.15
CA LEU A 51 -10.75 -2.20 9.98
C LEU A 51 -10.21 -0.78 9.82
N ALA A 52 -10.94 0.24 10.29
CA ALA A 52 -10.44 1.62 10.36
C ALA A 52 -9.31 1.78 11.40
N GLY A 53 -9.13 0.82 12.31
CA GLY A 53 -7.99 0.74 13.21
C GLY A 53 -6.65 0.55 12.48
N ILE A 54 -6.65 -0.04 11.27
CA ILE A 54 -5.42 -0.27 10.49
C ILE A 54 -4.70 1.05 10.19
N PRO A 55 -5.29 2.04 9.48
CA PRO A 55 -4.63 3.32 9.26
C PRO A 55 -4.34 4.08 10.55
N THR A 56 -5.06 3.80 11.65
CA THR A 56 -4.75 4.37 12.95
C THR A 56 -3.45 3.81 13.52
N LEU A 57 -3.19 2.51 13.38
CA LEU A 57 -1.89 1.89 13.74
C LEU A 57 -0.75 2.48 12.91
N ASP A 58 -0.95 2.68 11.61
CA ASP A 58 0.07 3.30 10.75
C ASP A 58 0.34 4.75 11.16
N ALA A 59 -0.68 5.50 11.57
CA ALA A 59 -0.50 6.85 12.12
C ALA A 59 0.29 6.83 13.44
N VAL A 60 0.04 5.85 14.32
CA VAL A 60 0.84 5.65 15.55
C VAL A 60 2.29 5.35 15.20
N LEU A 61 2.54 4.53 14.17
CA LEU A 61 3.89 4.24 13.69
C LEU A 61 4.60 5.50 13.17
N VAL A 62 3.90 6.35 12.41
CA VAL A 62 4.45 7.65 11.95
C VAL A 62 4.80 8.56 13.14
N ILE A 63 3.95 8.61 14.16
CA ILE A 63 4.21 9.40 15.38
C ILE A 63 5.44 8.85 16.12
N ALA A 64 5.53 7.53 16.29
CA ALA A 64 6.69 6.89 16.91
C ALA A 64 7.99 7.21 16.14
N THR A 65 7.94 7.16 14.81
CA THR A 65 9.02 7.55 13.91
C THR A 65 9.44 9.02 14.10
N ALA A 66 8.48 9.93 14.21
CA ALA A 66 8.75 11.35 14.46
C ALA A 66 9.45 11.56 15.82
N ILE A 67 9.02 10.86 16.85
CA ILE A 67 9.63 10.92 18.20
C ILE A 67 11.07 10.41 18.15
N ASP A 68 11.33 9.34 17.40
CA ASP A 68 12.67 8.77 17.26
C ASP A 68 13.65 9.71 16.59
N LEU A 69 13.25 10.26 15.45
CA LEU A 69 14.05 11.26 14.75
C LEU A 69 14.30 12.50 15.62
N HIS A 70 13.29 12.95 16.39
CA HIS A 70 13.45 14.06 17.32
C HIS A 70 14.45 13.77 18.45
N ARG A 71 14.63 12.49 18.80
CA ARG A 71 15.63 12.03 19.79
C ARG A 71 17.02 11.88 19.20
N GLY A 72 17.21 12.15 17.93
CA GLY A 72 18.50 12.08 17.23
C GLY A 72 18.84 10.73 16.62
N ALA A 73 17.83 9.89 16.35
CA ALA A 73 18.06 8.67 15.58
C ALA A 73 18.35 9.01 14.11
N ASP A 74 19.29 8.27 13.50
CA ASP A 74 19.60 8.38 12.09
C ASP A 74 18.41 7.95 11.21
N VAL A 75 18.21 8.62 10.08
CA VAL A 75 17.16 8.26 9.12
C VAL A 75 17.45 6.90 8.49
N GLY A 76 16.67 5.89 8.90
CA GLY A 76 16.71 4.53 8.37
C GLY A 76 15.52 4.17 7.49
N VAL A 77 15.60 2.98 6.89
CA VAL A 77 14.53 2.40 6.04
C VAL A 77 13.19 2.33 6.79
N VAL A 78 13.23 2.10 8.09
CA VAL A 78 12.07 2.01 8.96
C VAL A 78 11.22 3.28 8.95
N HIS A 79 11.88 4.44 9.03
CA HIS A 79 11.23 5.76 9.00
C HIS A 79 10.54 6.02 7.66
N VAL A 80 11.16 5.55 6.57
CA VAL A 80 10.59 5.61 5.23
C VAL A 80 9.37 4.70 5.11
N LEU A 81 9.47 3.47 5.62
CA LEU A 81 8.37 2.49 5.57
C LEU A 81 7.13 2.97 6.34
N ALA A 82 7.29 3.69 7.45
CA ALA A 82 6.15 4.23 8.20
C ALA A 82 5.25 5.12 7.32
N GLY A 83 5.85 6.01 6.50
CA GLY A 83 5.11 6.83 5.54
C GLY A 83 4.42 5.99 4.46
N PHE A 84 5.11 4.96 3.95
CA PHE A 84 4.53 4.07 2.94
C PHE A 84 3.42 3.17 3.50
N TYR A 85 3.49 2.70 4.74
CA TYR A 85 2.43 1.95 5.38
C TYR A 85 1.16 2.80 5.48
N LEU A 86 1.25 4.01 6.02
CA LEU A 86 0.11 4.92 6.09
C LEU A 86 -0.44 5.23 4.69
N GLY A 87 0.41 5.54 3.73
CA GLY A 87 0.00 5.80 2.35
C GLY A 87 -0.72 4.61 1.71
N SER A 88 -0.19 3.40 1.90
CA SER A 88 -0.77 2.18 1.33
C SER A 88 -2.08 1.78 2.00
N SER A 89 -2.19 1.87 3.31
CA SER A 89 -3.42 1.54 4.02
C SER A 89 -4.58 2.47 3.64
N LEU A 90 -4.32 3.75 3.43
CA LEU A 90 -5.32 4.72 2.98
C LEU A 90 -5.70 4.53 1.51
N ALA A 91 -4.72 4.32 0.61
CA ALA A 91 -4.97 4.21 -0.83
C ALA A 91 -5.52 2.84 -1.24
N PHE A 92 -5.02 1.75 -0.64
CA PHE A 92 -5.41 0.38 -0.98
C PHE A 92 -6.41 -0.23 -0.01
N GLY A 93 -6.50 0.22 1.24
CA GLY A 93 -7.37 -0.36 2.27
C GLY A 93 -8.81 -0.59 1.81
N PRO A 94 -9.52 0.42 1.28
CA PRO A 94 -10.89 0.24 0.79
C PRO A 94 -11.01 -0.76 -0.37
N ALA A 95 -9.96 -0.90 -1.18
CA ALA A 95 -9.94 -1.86 -2.27
C ALA A 95 -9.69 -3.28 -1.76
N LEU A 96 -8.81 -3.42 -0.79
CA LEU A 96 -8.49 -4.68 -0.12
C LEU A 96 -9.72 -5.23 0.61
N VAL A 97 -10.41 -4.38 1.38
CA VAL A 97 -11.66 -4.76 2.05
C VAL A 97 -12.70 -5.25 1.02
N ARG A 98 -12.94 -4.52 -0.08
CA ARG A 98 -13.85 -4.96 -1.14
C ARG A 98 -13.42 -6.28 -1.78
N TRP A 99 -12.13 -6.49 -1.97
CA TRP A 99 -11.60 -7.72 -2.52
C TRP A 99 -11.87 -8.92 -1.59
N PHE A 100 -11.67 -8.74 -0.29
CA PHE A 100 -12.05 -9.75 0.71
C PHE A 100 -13.56 -9.94 0.77
N ASP A 101 -14.36 -8.84 0.75
CA ASP A 101 -15.81 -8.89 0.77
C ASP A 101 -16.37 -9.83 -0.31
N VAL A 102 -15.93 -9.66 -1.55
CA VAL A 102 -16.40 -10.49 -2.67
C VAL A 102 -16.03 -11.97 -2.49
N ARG A 103 -14.81 -12.25 -2.00
CA ARG A 103 -14.35 -13.62 -1.80
C ARG A 103 -15.06 -14.32 -0.64
N PHE A 104 -15.19 -13.65 0.48
CA PHE A 104 -15.86 -14.20 1.65
C PHE A 104 -17.36 -14.36 1.40
N ALA A 105 -18.01 -13.42 0.71
CA ALA A 105 -19.40 -13.57 0.30
C ALA A 105 -19.60 -14.81 -0.59
N HIS A 106 -18.66 -15.07 -1.51
CA HIS A 106 -18.70 -16.27 -2.35
C HIS A 106 -18.53 -17.56 -1.53
N LEU A 107 -17.55 -17.56 -0.61
CA LEU A 107 -17.22 -18.77 0.17
C LEU A 107 -18.26 -19.11 1.25
N PHE A 108 -18.83 -18.08 1.90
CA PHE A 108 -19.64 -18.27 3.12
C PHE A 108 -21.11 -17.85 2.99
N ALA A 109 -21.45 -17.03 1.99
CA ALA A 109 -22.81 -16.50 1.84
C ALA A 109 -23.44 -16.81 0.47
N GLY A 110 -22.87 -17.72 -0.32
CA GLY A 110 -23.40 -18.11 -1.63
C GLY A 110 -23.42 -16.97 -2.65
N GLY A 111 -22.60 -15.93 -2.47
CA GLY A 111 -22.47 -14.81 -3.38
C GLY A 111 -21.87 -15.21 -4.74
N PRO A 112 -21.95 -14.33 -5.76
CA PRO A 112 -21.39 -14.61 -7.07
C PRO A 112 -19.88 -14.80 -7.02
N ALA A 113 -19.35 -15.64 -7.93
CA ALA A 113 -17.92 -15.88 -8.03
C ALA A 113 -17.15 -14.58 -8.32
N PRO A 114 -15.97 -14.39 -7.71
CA PRO A 114 -15.13 -13.23 -8.00
C PRO A 114 -14.82 -13.13 -9.49
N GLN A 115 -15.08 -11.97 -10.08
CA GLN A 115 -14.75 -11.76 -11.49
C GLN A 115 -13.24 -11.81 -11.70
N PRO A 116 -12.74 -12.58 -12.70
CA PRO A 116 -11.32 -12.61 -13.00
C PRO A 116 -10.86 -11.22 -13.49
N ARG A 117 -9.63 -10.86 -13.14
CA ARG A 117 -9.02 -9.61 -13.63
C ARG A 117 -8.95 -9.65 -15.16
N PRO A 118 -9.27 -8.55 -15.86
CA PRO A 118 -9.18 -8.51 -17.31
C PRO A 118 -7.73 -8.70 -17.76
N LYS A 119 -7.45 -9.83 -18.43
CA LYS A 119 -6.10 -10.15 -18.95
C LYS A 119 -5.82 -9.44 -20.26
N HIS A 120 -6.86 -9.23 -21.06
CA HIS A 120 -6.83 -8.62 -22.39
C HIS A 120 -8.12 -7.83 -22.64
N GLY A 121 -8.14 -6.97 -23.65
CA GLY A 121 -9.35 -6.28 -24.08
C GLY A 121 -9.50 -4.83 -23.59
N PRO A 122 -10.63 -4.18 -23.91
CA PRO A 122 -10.83 -2.76 -23.68
C PRO A 122 -10.81 -2.34 -22.20
N GLU A 123 -11.13 -3.24 -21.29
CA GLU A 123 -11.24 -2.95 -19.86
C GLU A 123 -9.89 -3.02 -19.12
N ARG A 124 -8.83 -3.55 -19.77
CA ARG A 124 -7.52 -3.71 -19.14
C ARG A 124 -6.85 -2.37 -18.84
N VAL A 125 -6.86 -1.43 -19.78
CA VAL A 125 -6.24 -0.11 -19.59
C VAL A 125 -6.90 0.67 -18.45
N PRO A 126 -8.24 0.81 -18.37
CA PRO A 126 -8.91 1.44 -17.24
C PRO A 126 -8.61 0.75 -15.89
N HIS A 127 -8.45 -0.58 -15.88
CA HIS A 127 -8.09 -1.33 -14.69
C HIS A 127 -6.67 -0.99 -14.21
N LEU A 128 -5.69 -1.01 -15.11
CA LEU A 128 -4.30 -0.63 -14.83
C LEU A 128 -4.18 0.83 -14.37
N MET A 129 -4.91 1.76 -15.00
CA MET A 129 -4.95 3.17 -14.58
C MET A 129 -5.49 3.32 -13.17
N ARG A 130 -6.52 2.58 -12.79
CA ARG A 130 -7.08 2.62 -11.43
C ARG A 130 -6.09 2.09 -10.38
N GLU A 131 -5.34 1.04 -10.71
CA GLU A 131 -4.28 0.54 -9.84
C GLU A 131 -3.13 1.55 -9.75
N TRP A 132 -2.73 2.14 -10.88
CA TRP A 132 -1.70 3.17 -10.92
C TRP A 132 -2.08 4.40 -10.07
N TYR A 133 -3.32 4.91 -10.17
CA TYR A 133 -3.76 6.03 -9.31
C TYR A 133 -3.70 5.71 -7.82
N ARG A 134 -3.90 4.47 -7.41
CA ARG A 134 -3.73 4.08 -6.01
C ARG A 134 -2.26 4.14 -5.60
N VAL A 135 -1.36 3.70 -6.46
CA VAL A 135 0.09 3.79 -6.18
C VAL A 135 0.53 5.25 -6.12
N VAL A 136 0.05 6.09 -7.05
CA VAL A 136 0.27 7.54 -6.97
C VAL A 136 -0.23 8.10 -5.64
N GLY A 137 -1.44 7.72 -5.21
CA GLY A 137 -2.00 8.12 -3.91
C GLY A 137 -1.12 7.68 -2.74
N THR A 138 -0.66 6.42 -2.75
CA THR A 138 0.27 5.89 -1.73
C THR A 138 1.54 6.73 -1.67
N VAL A 139 2.21 6.93 -2.81
CA VAL A 139 3.48 7.66 -2.87
C VAL A 139 3.29 9.15 -2.53
N ALA A 140 2.16 9.75 -2.92
CA ALA A 140 1.85 11.14 -2.57
C ALA A 140 1.68 11.31 -1.05
N ILE A 141 0.89 10.44 -0.41
CA ILE A 141 0.71 10.48 1.05
C ILE A 141 2.04 10.20 1.76
N ALA A 142 2.77 9.16 1.35
CA ALA A 142 4.09 8.86 1.89
C ALA A 142 5.04 10.04 1.73
N SER A 143 5.05 10.71 0.57
CA SER A 143 5.89 11.89 0.33
C SER A 143 5.53 13.04 1.27
N VAL A 144 4.25 13.29 1.52
CA VAL A 144 3.82 14.31 2.50
C VAL A 144 4.33 13.97 3.89
N VAL A 145 4.18 12.72 4.33
CA VAL A 145 4.69 12.26 5.64
C VAL A 145 6.21 12.44 5.72
N LEU A 146 6.94 11.97 4.70
CA LEU A 146 8.40 12.07 4.68
C LEU A 146 8.90 13.53 4.62
N VAL A 147 8.18 14.41 3.91
CA VAL A 147 8.50 15.86 3.91
C VAL A 147 8.28 16.46 5.29
N VAL A 148 7.18 16.13 5.97
CA VAL A 148 6.92 16.59 7.33
C VAL A 148 8.01 16.08 8.29
N LEU A 149 8.36 14.80 8.23
CA LEU A 149 9.44 14.24 9.04
C LEU A 149 10.77 14.92 8.74
N ASN A 150 11.07 15.17 7.47
CA ASN A 150 12.30 15.83 7.04
C ASN A 150 12.42 17.27 7.56
N LEU A 151 11.36 18.07 7.44
CA LEU A 151 11.42 19.48 7.79
C LEU A 151 11.36 19.76 9.29
N PHE A 152 10.71 18.90 10.07
CA PHE A 152 10.43 19.17 11.48
C PHE A 152 11.17 18.28 12.46
N PHE A 153 11.64 17.09 12.02
CA PHE A 153 12.16 16.08 12.94
C PHE A 153 13.55 15.54 12.55
N ALA A 154 13.92 15.54 11.26
CA ALA A 154 15.21 15.01 10.82
C ALA A 154 16.36 16.01 11.08
N ALA A 155 17.52 15.46 11.43
CA ALA A 155 18.76 16.24 11.54
C ALA A 155 19.16 16.79 10.16
N PRO A 156 19.83 17.96 10.07
CA PRO A 156 20.21 18.58 8.80
C PRO A 156 21.04 17.67 7.89
N GLU A 157 21.90 16.83 8.46
CA GLU A 157 22.73 15.85 7.76
C GLU A 157 21.92 14.73 7.09
N ASP A 158 20.77 14.38 7.63
CA ASP A 158 19.91 13.30 7.15
C ASP A 158 18.86 13.73 6.12
N GLN A 159 18.65 15.02 5.94
CA GLN A 159 17.61 15.56 5.05
C GLN A 159 17.77 15.10 3.61
N SER A 160 19.01 14.98 3.13
CA SER A 160 19.29 14.50 1.78
C SER A 160 18.86 13.06 1.55
N SER A 161 18.93 12.21 2.59
CA SER A 161 18.50 10.81 2.55
C SER A 161 17.00 10.68 2.29
N LEU A 162 16.17 11.44 2.99
CA LEU A 162 14.71 11.43 2.81
C LEU A 162 14.29 11.91 1.42
N TRP A 163 14.91 12.98 0.90
CA TRP A 163 14.68 13.45 -0.47
C TRP A 163 15.04 12.40 -1.52
N TRP A 164 16.12 11.68 -1.31
CA TRP A 164 16.52 10.56 -2.17
C TRP A 164 15.46 9.45 -2.22
N TRP A 165 14.88 9.08 -1.08
CA TRP A 165 13.81 8.09 -1.00
C TRP A 165 12.54 8.53 -1.72
N ILE A 166 12.12 9.79 -1.54
CA ILE A 166 10.98 10.38 -2.25
C ILE A 166 11.21 10.33 -3.77
N GLY A 167 12.38 10.76 -4.24
CA GLY A 167 12.72 10.74 -5.66
C GLY A 167 12.67 9.34 -6.27
N ARG A 168 13.21 8.34 -5.58
CA ARG A 168 13.14 6.93 -6.01
C ARG A 168 11.71 6.41 -6.07
N ALA A 169 10.88 6.72 -5.10
CA ALA A 169 9.50 6.30 -5.10
C ALA A 169 8.74 6.84 -6.32
N TRP A 170 8.90 8.13 -6.64
CA TRP A 170 8.30 8.72 -7.82
C TRP A 170 8.88 8.17 -9.13
N ALA A 171 10.17 7.85 -9.18
CA ALA A 171 10.77 7.17 -10.33
C ALA A 171 10.12 5.79 -10.58
N VAL A 172 9.85 5.02 -9.52
CA VAL A 172 9.14 3.73 -9.62
C VAL A 172 7.72 3.93 -10.13
N VAL A 173 6.99 4.95 -9.66
CA VAL A 173 5.64 5.31 -10.14
C VAL A 173 5.65 5.63 -11.63
N GLY A 174 6.63 6.44 -12.08
CA GLY A 174 6.80 6.78 -13.49
C GLY A 174 7.15 5.56 -14.35
N LEU A 175 8.07 4.72 -13.86
CA LEU A 175 8.44 3.48 -14.53
C LEU A 175 7.24 2.53 -14.68
N TRP A 176 6.46 2.37 -13.63
CA TRP A 176 5.25 1.56 -13.69
C TRP A 176 4.21 2.12 -14.67
N PHE A 177 4.07 3.45 -14.76
CA PHE A 177 3.19 4.07 -15.77
C PHE A 177 3.61 3.68 -17.20
N VAL A 178 4.90 3.75 -17.48
CA VAL A 178 5.45 3.42 -18.82
C VAL A 178 5.23 1.95 -19.16
N PHE A 179 5.60 1.03 -18.25
CA PHE A 179 5.51 -0.41 -18.51
C PHE A 179 4.10 -1.00 -18.30
N GLY A 180 3.21 -0.30 -17.63
CA GLY A 180 1.83 -0.72 -17.41
C GLY A 180 0.85 -0.03 -18.37
N PRO A 181 0.22 1.07 -17.92
CA PRO A 181 -0.84 1.73 -18.69
C PRO A 181 -0.41 2.18 -20.09
N LEU A 182 0.78 2.78 -20.21
CA LEU A 182 1.25 3.35 -21.47
C LEU A 182 1.58 2.24 -22.49
N TRP A 183 2.29 1.20 -22.06
CA TRP A 183 2.62 0.06 -22.92
C TRP A 183 1.38 -0.66 -23.44
N GLU A 184 0.39 -0.86 -22.59
CA GLU A 184 -0.86 -1.53 -22.98
C GLU A 184 -1.71 -0.68 -23.92
N SER A 185 -1.74 0.64 -23.73
CA SER A 185 -2.42 1.57 -24.64
C SER A 185 -1.76 1.59 -26.02
N GLY A 186 -0.43 1.53 -26.11
CA GLY A 186 0.32 1.47 -27.37
C GLY A 186 0.07 0.18 -28.18
N LYS A 187 -0.11 -0.97 -27.51
CA LYS A 187 -0.49 -2.22 -28.18
C LYS A 187 -1.88 -2.14 -28.80
N ARG A 188 -2.79 -1.42 -28.17
CA ARG A 188 -4.16 -1.25 -28.65
C ARG A 188 -4.21 -0.41 -29.93
N GLY A 189 -3.41 0.65 -30.03
CA GLY A 189 -3.30 1.47 -31.24
C GLY A 189 -2.80 0.66 -32.44
N ARG A 190 -1.79 -0.19 -32.26
CA ARG A 190 -1.24 -1.07 -33.32
C ARG A 190 -2.24 -2.11 -33.81
N ASN A 191 -2.99 -2.73 -32.91
CA ASN A 191 -3.98 -3.75 -33.32
C ASN A 191 -5.23 -3.14 -34.00
N ALA A 192 -5.50 -1.85 -33.79
CA ALA A 192 -6.59 -1.15 -34.45
C ALA A 192 -6.24 -0.71 -35.91
N SER A 193 -4.96 -0.50 -36.20
CA SER A 193 -4.47 -0.11 -37.54
C SER A 193 -4.23 -1.30 -38.50
N GLU A 194 -3.97 -2.50 -37.96
CA GLU A 194 -3.63 -3.70 -38.76
C GLU A 194 -4.77 -4.27 -39.61
N PRO A 195 -6.08 -4.21 -39.28
CA PRO A 195 -7.15 -4.69 -40.12
C PRO A 195 -7.38 -3.86 -41.42
N ALA A 196 -7.18 -2.54 -41.35
CA ALA A 196 -7.39 -1.64 -42.47
C ALA A 196 -6.35 -1.86 -43.59
N ASP A 197 -5.10 -2.09 -43.26
CA ASP A 197 -4.01 -2.32 -44.22
C ASP A 197 -4.15 -3.67 -44.96
N ARG A 198 -4.71 -4.68 -44.29
CA ARG A 198 -4.93 -6.00 -44.92
C ARG A 198 -6.09 -6.03 -45.90
N GLU A 199 -7.07 -5.14 -45.73
CA GLU A 199 -8.22 -5.03 -46.64
C GLU A 199 -7.85 -4.27 -47.90
N VAL A 200 -7.02 -3.24 -47.79
CA VAL A 200 -6.48 -2.46 -48.93
C VAL A 200 -5.48 -3.29 -49.78
N ALA A 201 -4.73 -4.21 -49.16
CA ALA A 201 -3.79 -5.07 -49.88
C ALA A 201 -4.46 -6.25 -50.65
N ARG A 202 -5.77 -6.45 -50.53
CA ARG A 202 -6.54 -7.50 -51.22
C ARG A 202 -7.36 -7.01 -52.42
N VAL A 203 -7.34 -5.70 -52.72
CA VAL A 203 -7.93 -5.08 -53.89
C VAL A 203 -6.85 -4.81 -54.93
#